data_edc8ad7a82f97e996c2f8984cc2f8f27
#
_entry.id   edc8ad7a82f97e996c2f8984cc2f8f27
#
_cell.length_a   1.000
_cell.length_b   1.000
_cell.length_c   1.000
_cell.angle_alpha   90.00
_cell.angle_beta   90.00
_cell.angle_gamma   90.00
#
_symmetry.space_group_name_H-M   'P 1'
#
loop_
_entity.id
_entity.type
_entity.pdbx_description
1 polymer ?
#
loop_
_entity_poly.entity_id
_entity_poly.type
_entity_poly.pdbx_seq_one_letter_code
_entity_poly.pdbx_strand_id
1 'polypeptide(L)'
;MIYLDTNTIARSVEPGHAHQQPALQAMRFLAARDNERFVISPQVLTEFYAAATRAANSLSLTPQQALTRIQMFKAQFTPLPESPAIFTLESLLAKYHPTNRRVFDTRHVAIMLAHGLSKILTFNDADFSPFSEIQPLNPFDLLGLPRA
;
A
#
# COMPACT_ATOMS: atom_id res chain seq x y z
N MET A 1 -7.74 11.17 2.75
CA MET A 1 -7.54 9.89 2.02
C MET A 1 -6.17 9.33 2.35
N ILE A 2 -6.09 8.02 2.47
CA ILE A 2 -4.86 7.29 2.80
C ILE A 2 -4.57 6.28 1.69
N TYR A 3 -3.35 6.31 1.16
CA TYR A 3 -2.87 5.34 0.20
C TYR A 3 -2.55 4.01 0.89
N LEU A 4 -3.01 2.90 0.31
CA LEU A 4 -2.72 1.57 0.84
C LEU A 4 -1.53 0.96 0.10
N ASP A 5 -0.52 0.58 0.87
CA ASP A 5 0.61 -0.18 0.35
C ASP A 5 0.20 -1.63 0.03
N THR A 6 0.90 -2.24 -0.90
CA THR A 6 0.67 -3.63 -1.35
C THR A 6 0.67 -4.62 -0.19
N ASN A 7 1.60 -4.49 0.76
CA ASN A 7 1.66 -5.39 1.90
C ASN A 7 0.41 -5.26 2.79
N THR A 8 -0.13 -4.07 2.97
CA THR A 8 -1.33 -3.86 3.79
C THR A 8 -2.55 -4.57 3.19
N ILE A 9 -2.79 -4.42 1.88
CA ILE A 9 -3.92 -5.11 1.25
C ILE A 9 -3.71 -6.63 1.20
N ALA A 10 -2.49 -7.09 0.95
CA ALA A 10 -2.18 -8.51 0.94
C ALA A 10 -2.43 -9.16 2.30
N ARG A 11 -1.93 -8.55 3.38
CA ARG A 11 -2.13 -9.07 4.73
C ARG A 11 -3.59 -9.00 5.19
N SER A 12 -4.35 -8.02 4.75
CA SER A 12 -5.77 -7.90 5.11
C SER A 12 -6.62 -9.10 4.64
N VAL A 13 -6.18 -9.79 3.60
CA VAL A 13 -6.89 -10.96 3.02
C VAL A 13 -6.18 -12.30 3.24
N GLU A 14 -5.19 -12.34 4.12
CA GLU A 14 -4.40 -13.56 4.42
C GLU A 14 -4.83 -14.15 5.78
N PRO A 15 -5.73 -15.14 5.78
CA PRO A 15 -6.24 -15.72 7.02
C PRO A 15 -5.12 -16.34 7.87
N GLY A 16 -5.14 -16.04 9.17
CA GLY A 16 -4.17 -16.59 10.13
C GLY A 16 -2.80 -15.90 10.14
N HIS A 17 -2.56 -14.95 9.25
CA HIS A 17 -1.33 -14.15 9.32
C HIS A 17 -1.37 -13.15 10.49
N ALA A 18 -0.25 -12.98 11.19
CA ALA A 18 -0.14 -12.09 12.36
C ALA A 18 -0.50 -10.62 12.03
N HIS A 19 -0.33 -10.20 10.78
CA HIS A 19 -0.65 -8.83 10.33
C HIS A 19 -2.09 -8.66 9.82
N GLN A 20 -2.88 -9.74 9.68
CA GLN A 20 -4.24 -9.62 9.14
C GLN A 20 -5.13 -8.73 10.01
N GLN A 21 -5.26 -9.06 11.29
CA GLN A 21 -6.12 -8.29 12.18
C GLN A 21 -5.62 -6.86 12.39
N PRO A 22 -4.32 -6.60 12.60
CA PRO A 22 -3.80 -5.23 12.65
C PRO A 22 -4.11 -4.41 11.40
N ALA A 23 -4.00 -4.98 10.18
CA ALA A 23 -4.36 -4.27 8.94
C ALA A 23 -5.84 -3.87 8.93
N LEU A 24 -6.74 -4.81 9.21
CA LEU A 24 -8.18 -4.57 9.22
C LEU A 24 -8.60 -3.57 10.31
N GLN A 25 -8.05 -3.71 11.51
CA GLN A 25 -8.36 -2.83 12.64
C GLN A 25 -7.82 -1.40 12.42
N ALA A 26 -6.63 -1.25 11.84
CA ALA A 26 -6.07 0.07 11.51
C ALA A 26 -6.94 0.80 10.49
N MET A 27 -7.40 0.13 9.44
CA MET A 27 -8.32 0.74 8.47
C MET A 27 -9.64 1.14 9.13
N ARG A 28 -10.24 0.28 9.96
CA ARG A 28 -11.47 0.62 10.70
C ARG A 28 -11.27 1.81 11.64
N PHE A 29 -10.15 1.83 12.35
CA PHE A 29 -9.80 2.91 13.27
C PHE A 29 -9.67 4.26 12.55
N LEU A 30 -8.95 4.31 11.44
CA LEU A 30 -8.76 5.53 10.66
C LEU A 30 -10.08 6.00 10.01
N ALA A 31 -10.89 5.07 9.51
CA ALA A 31 -12.19 5.40 8.96
C ALA A 31 -13.15 5.97 10.02
N ALA A 32 -13.17 5.40 11.21
CA ALA A 32 -14.08 5.81 12.29
C ALA A 32 -13.64 7.11 12.97
N ARG A 33 -12.32 7.25 13.24
CA ARG A 33 -11.80 8.41 13.97
C ARG A 33 -11.66 9.65 13.08
N ASP A 34 -11.11 9.48 11.89
CA ASP A 34 -10.68 10.59 11.03
C ASP A 34 -11.52 10.69 9.75
N ASN A 35 -12.56 9.87 9.60
CA ASN A 35 -13.38 9.75 8.39
C ASN A 35 -12.53 9.52 7.13
N GLU A 36 -11.44 8.77 7.27
CA GLU A 36 -10.52 8.53 6.16
C GLU A 36 -11.10 7.54 5.15
N ARG A 37 -10.82 7.82 3.89
CA ARG A 37 -11.07 6.89 2.77
C ARG A 37 -9.75 6.34 2.29
N PHE A 38 -9.79 5.13 1.75
CA PHE A 38 -8.60 4.44 1.29
C PHE A 38 -8.54 4.38 -0.22
N VAL A 39 -7.35 4.56 -0.75
CA VAL A 39 -7.10 4.58 -2.19
C VAL A 39 -6.00 3.57 -2.56
N ILE A 40 -6.11 3.02 -3.75
CA ILE A 40 -5.16 2.07 -4.34
C ILE A 40 -4.79 2.52 -5.75
N SER A 41 -3.66 2.03 -6.26
CA SER A 41 -3.21 2.32 -7.62
C SER A 41 -3.08 1.04 -8.45
N PRO A 42 -2.97 1.15 -9.79
CA PRO A 42 -2.63 0.00 -10.63
C PRO A 42 -1.32 -0.67 -10.22
N GLN A 43 -0.32 0.08 -9.73
CA GLN A 43 0.92 -0.50 -9.22
C GLN A 43 0.66 -1.41 -8.02
N VAL A 44 -0.12 -0.95 -7.03
CA VAL A 44 -0.49 -1.77 -5.85
C VAL A 44 -1.16 -3.06 -6.28
N LEU A 45 -2.10 -2.99 -7.23
CA LEU A 45 -2.81 -4.18 -7.73
C LEU A 45 -1.89 -5.12 -8.52
N THR A 46 -0.96 -4.56 -9.29
CA THR A 46 0.04 -5.35 -10.05
C THR A 46 0.97 -6.09 -9.10
N GLU A 47 1.49 -5.41 -8.10
CA GLU A 47 2.37 -6.01 -7.09
C GLU A 47 1.63 -7.05 -6.24
N PHE A 48 0.37 -6.77 -5.88
CA PHE A 48 -0.47 -7.75 -5.19
C PHE A 48 -0.64 -9.01 -6.02
N TYR A 49 -1.01 -8.89 -7.29
CA TYR A 49 -1.20 -10.05 -8.18
C TYR A 49 0.08 -10.87 -8.30
N ALA A 50 1.21 -10.20 -8.54
CA ALA A 50 2.50 -10.86 -8.67
C ALA A 50 2.92 -11.59 -7.39
N ALA A 51 2.72 -10.98 -6.23
CA ALA A 51 3.03 -11.59 -4.94
C ALA A 51 2.07 -12.75 -4.61
N ALA A 52 0.77 -12.53 -4.76
CA ALA A 52 -0.27 -13.49 -4.38
C ALA A 52 -0.24 -14.79 -5.21
N THR A 53 0.16 -14.68 -6.48
CA THR A 53 0.23 -15.86 -7.39
C THR A 53 1.56 -16.59 -7.34
N ARG A 54 2.56 -16.10 -6.63
CA ARG A 54 3.83 -16.78 -6.43
C ARG A 54 3.64 -18.04 -5.58
N ALA A 55 4.13 -19.20 -6.04
CA ALA A 55 4.00 -20.47 -5.32
C ALA A 55 4.64 -20.44 -3.93
N ALA A 56 5.74 -19.68 -3.76
CA ALA A 56 6.43 -19.53 -2.48
C ALA A 56 5.77 -18.49 -1.53
N ASN A 57 4.74 -17.78 -1.99
CA ASN A 57 4.01 -16.82 -1.16
C ASN A 57 3.00 -17.55 -0.28
N SER A 58 2.81 -17.08 0.95
CA SER A 58 1.86 -17.65 1.90
C SER A 58 0.40 -17.60 1.41
N LEU A 59 0.02 -16.62 0.57
CA LEU A 59 -1.28 -16.58 -0.07
C LEU A 59 -1.45 -17.68 -1.13
N SER A 60 -0.45 -17.86 -1.97
CA SER A 60 -0.39 -18.92 -3.01
C SER A 60 -1.70 -19.09 -3.79
N LEU A 61 -2.26 -17.95 -4.25
CA LEU A 61 -3.53 -17.94 -4.98
C LEU A 61 -3.36 -18.36 -6.44
N THR A 62 -4.40 -18.97 -7.00
CA THR A 62 -4.49 -19.11 -8.46
C THR A 62 -4.67 -17.73 -9.11
N PRO A 63 -4.33 -17.58 -10.41
CA PRO A 63 -4.61 -16.33 -11.14
C PRO A 63 -6.07 -15.88 -11.04
N GLN A 64 -7.02 -16.81 -11.09
CA GLN A 64 -8.45 -16.51 -10.98
C GLN A 64 -8.82 -16.01 -9.58
N GLN A 65 -8.27 -16.63 -8.53
CA GLN A 65 -8.49 -16.17 -7.16
C GLN A 65 -7.89 -14.78 -6.91
N ALA A 66 -6.68 -14.53 -7.42
CA ALA A 66 -6.04 -13.21 -7.33
C ALA A 66 -6.86 -12.13 -8.05
N LEU A 67 -7.37 -12.42 -9.25
CA LEU A 67 -8.25 -11.50 -9.98
C LEU A 67 -9.53 -11.21 -9.20
N THR A 68 -10.14 -12.20 -8.59
CA THR A 68 -11.33 -12.01 -7.74
C THR A 68 -11.03 -11.06 -6.57
N ARG A 69 -9.88 -11.19 -5.93
CA ARG A 69 -9.45 -10.27 -4.86
C ARG A 69 -9.25 -8.85 -5.38
N ILE A 70 -8.64 -8.68 -6.55
CA ILE A 70 -8.49 -7.36 -7.19
C ILE A 70 -9.85 -6.70 -7.43
N GLN A 71 -10.83 -7.45 -7.93
CA GLN A 71 -12.19 -6.94 -8.13
C GLN A 71 -12.83 -6.47 -6.81
N MET A 72 -12.62 -7.23 -5.73
CA MET A 72 -13.09 -6.84 -4.39
C MET A 72 -12.39 -5.55 -3.90
N PHE A 73 -11.08 -5.43 -4.06
CA PHE A 73 -10.36 -4.20 -3.68
C PHE A 73 -10.84 -2.98 -4.44
N LYS A 74 -11.10 -3.12 -5.75
CA LYS A 74 -11.65 -2.03 -6.58
C LYS A 74 -13.07 -1.62 -6.17
N ALA A 75 -13.86 -2.53 -5.62
CA ALA A 75 -15.18 -2.22 -5.10
C ALA A 75 -15.11 -1.56 -3.69
N GLN A 76 -14.11 -1.91 -2.90
CA GLN A 76 -13.95 -1.45 -1.52
C GLN A 76 -13.16 -0.14 -1.40
N PHE A 77 -12.14 0.05 -2.23
CA PHE A 77 -11.23 1.19 -2.21
C PHE A 77 -11.35 2.02 -3.50
N THR A 78 -10.89 3.27 -3.43
CA THR A 78 -10.91 4.16 -4.61
C THR A 78 -9.67 3.91 -5.47
N PRO A 79 -9.81 3.46 -6.73
CA PRO A 79 -8.67 3.33 -7.64
C PRO A 79 -8.18 4.70 -8.11
N LEU A 80 -6.87 4.91 -8.11
CA LEU A 80 -6.22 6.10 -8.64
C LEU A 80 -5.52 5.80 -9.98
N PRO A 81 -5.63 6.67 -11.00
CA PRO A 81 -4.85 6.54 -12.21
C PRO A 81 -3.36 6.85 -11.98
N GLU A 82 -2.46 6.23 -12.74
CA GLU A 82 -1.02 6.48 -12.66
C GLU A 82 -0.53 7.61 -13.57
N SER A 83 -1.29 7.96 -14.60
CA SER A 83 -0.86 8.88 -15.65
C SER A 83 -0.32 10.23 -15.17
N PRO A 84 -0.82 10.86 -14.10
CA PRO A 84 -0.28 12.13 -13.62
C PRO A 84 1.09 11.99 -12.92
N ALA A 85 1.52 10.78 -12.58
CA ALA A 85 2.68 10.56 -11.73
C ALA A 85 4.03 10.68 -12.45
N ILE A 86 4.05 10.75 -13.78
CA ILE A 86 5.29 10.69 -14.55
C ILE A 86 6.27 11.82 -14.21
N PHE A 87 5.79 13.07 -14.13
CA PHE A 87 6.64 14.21 -13.80
C PHE A 87 7.09 14.21 -12.34
N THR A 88 6.21 13.78 -11.44
CA THR A 88 6.51 13.63 -10.02
C THR A 88 7.58 12.55 -9.81
N LEU A 89 7.49 11.45 -10.56
CA LEU A 89 8.48 10.38 -10.52
C LEU A 89 9.86 10.89 -10.92
N GLU A 90 9.97 11.61 -12.04
CA GLU A 90 11.25 12.20 -12.48
C GLU A 90 11.87 13.09 -11.40
N SER A 91 11.07 13.93 -10.77
CA SER A 91 11.52 14.82 -9.69
C SER A 91 12.04 14.05 -8.48
N LEU A 92 11.36 12.99 -8.08
CA LEU A 92 11.78 12.15 -6.96
C LEU A 92 13.03 11.33 -7.28
N LEU A 93 13.14 10.81 -8.51
CA LEU A 93 14.34 10.11 -8.95
C LEU A 93 15.56 11.04 -8.92
N ALA A 94 15.40 12.29 -9.36
CA ALA A 94 16.45 13.30 -9.31
C ALA A 94 16.82 13.70 -7.87
N LYS A 95 15.87 13.71 -6.95
CA LYS A 95 16.09 14.09 -5.54
C LYS A 95 16.73 12.98 -4.72
N TYR A 96 16.23 11.75 -4.85
CA TYR A 96 16.57 10.64 -3.95
C TYR A 96 17.56 9.63 -4.55
N HIS A 97 17.73 9.61 -5.87
CA HIS A 97 18.61 8.66 -6.58
C HIS A 97 18.38 7.20 -6.14
N PRO A 98 17.13 6.71 -6.11
CA PRO A 98 16.85 5.36 -5.62
C PRO A 98 17.42 4.29 -6.54
N THR A 99 17.80 3.15 -5.97
CA THR A 99 18.25 1.97 -6.70
C THR A 99 17.49 0.72 -6.24
N ASN A 100 17.47 -0.31 -7.09
CA ASN A 100 16.86 -1.59 -6.77
C ASN A 100 15.38 -1.45 -6.34
N ARG A 101 14.98 -2.06 -5.25
CA ARG A 101 13.59 -2.05 -4.75
C ARG A 101 13.07 -0.67 -4.40
N ARG A 102 13.94 0.26 -3.99
CA ARG A 102 13.55 1.63 -3.66
C ARG A 102 12.97 2.41 -4.85
N VAL A 103 13.26 1.98 -6.08
CA VAL A 103 12.63 2.55 -7.29
C VAL A 103 11.10 2.35 -7.25
N PHE A 104 10.64 1.18 -6.80
CA PHE A 104 9.20 0.89 -6.69
C PHE A 104 8.54 1.66 -5.56
N ASP A 105 9.22 1.82 -4.42
CA ASP A 105 8.73 2.66 -3.31
C ASP A 105 8.63 4.13 -3.77
N THR A 106 9.63 4.61 -4.52
CA THR A 106 9.62 5.95 -5.11
C THR A 106 8.43 6.13 -6.07
N ARG A 107 8.09 5.10 -6.85
CA ARG A 107 6.92 5.14 -7.73
C ARG A 107 5.61 5.24 -6.96
N HIS A 108 5.44 4.52 -5.86
CA HIS A 108 4.28 4.68 -4.97
C HIS A 108 4.18 6.13 -4.46
N VAL A 109 5.29 6.69 -3.99
CA VAL A 109 5.33 8.09 -3.53
C VAL A 109 4.97 9.06 -4.64
N ALA A 110 5.47 8.84 -5.86
CA ALA A 110 5.13 9.67 -7.02
C ALA A 110 3.63 9.67 -7.32
N ILE A 111 2.98 8.52 -7.27
CA ILE A 111 1.53 8.39 -7.44
C ILE A 111 0.81 9.16 -6.32
N MET A 112 1.22 8.99 -5.09
CA MET A 112 0.65 9.70 -3.94
C MET A 112 0.70 11.21 -4.14
N LEU A 113 1.87 11.76 -4.42
CA LEU A 113 2.07 13.20 -4.56
C LEU A 113 1.33 13.78 -5.77
N ALA A 114 1.26 13.05 -6.88
CA ALA A 114 0.48 13.46 -8.04
C ALA A 114 -1.02 13.61 -7.75
N HIS A 115 -1.51 12.93 -6.72
CA HIS A 115 -2.90 13.01 -6.26
C HIS A 115 -3.07 13.79 -4.95
N GLY A 116 -2.05 14.53 -4.51
CA GLY A 116 -2.11 15.34 -3.30
C GLY A 116 -2.20 14.54 -2.01
N LEU A 117 -1.73 13.30 -2.01
CA LEU A 117 -1.74 12.42 -0.85
C LEU A 117 -0.42 12.49 -0.10
N SER A 118 -0.50 12.51 1.23
CA SER A 118 0.68 12.55 2.10
C SER A 118 0.77 11.36 3.07
N LYS A 119 -0.27 10.53 3.19
CA LYS A 119 -0.30 9.41 4.14
C LYS A 119 -0.38 8.07 3.43
N ILE A 120 0.46 7.12 3.86
CA ILE A 120 0.45 5.73 3.40
C ILE A 120 0.31 4.79 4.59
N LEU A 121 -0.60 3.82 4.50
CA LEU A 121 -0.73 2.75 5.48
C LEU A 121 0.12 1.57 5.04
N THR A 122 1.15 1.24 5.80
CA THR A 122 2.13 0.23 5.45
C THR A 122 2.73 -0.44 6.69
N PHE A 123 3.04 -1.73 6.60
CA PHE A 123 3.86 -2.42 7.60
C PHE A 123 5.36 -2.17 7.42
N ASN A 124 5.77 -1.67 6.25
CA ASN A 124 7.17 -1.37 5.92
C ASN A 124 7.45 0.14 5.98
N ASP A 125 7.06 0.79 7.07
CA ASP A 125 7.23 2.24 7.26
C ASP A 125 8.69 2.71 7.13
N ALA A 126 9.65 1.86 7.46
CA ALA A 126 11.07 2.15 7.28
C ALA A 126 11.47 2.40 5.82
N ASP A 127 10.80 1.73 4.86
CA ASP A 127 11.08 1.91 3.43
C ASP A 127 10.58 3.26 2.90
N PHE A 128 9.56 3.83 3.56
CA PHE A 128 8.94 5.11 3.18
C PHE A 128 9.41 6.30 4.04
N SER A 129 9.99 6.06 5.19
CA SER A 129 10.47 7.13 6.09
C SER A 129 11.53 8.05 5.47
N PRO A 130 12.38 7.64 4.49
CA PRO A 130 13.29 8.56 3.82
C PRO A 130 12.63 9.65 3.00
N PHE A 131 11.37 9.46 2.59
CA PHE A 131 10.64 10.44 1.77
C PHE A 131 9.99 11.49 2.68
N SER A 132 10.56 12.70 2.70
CA SER A 132 10.09 13.79 3.57
C SER A 132 8.70 14.33 3.19
N GLU A 133 8.23 14.04 1.99
CA GLU A 133 6.95 14.50 1.46
C GLU A 133 5.75 13.72 2.00
N ILE A 134 5.98 12.55 2.57
CA ILE A 134 4.91 11.65 3.01
C ILE A 134 5.09 11.21 4.46
N GLN A 135 3.99 10.73 5.03
CA GLN A 135 3.94 10.17 6.38
C GLN A 135 3.52 8.69 6.29
N PRO A 136 4.44 7.74 6.51
CA PRO A 136 4.07 6.35 6.67
C PRO A 136 3.38 6.12 8.02
N LEU A 137 2.30 5.34 7.99
CA LEU A 137 1.52 4.93 9.15
C LEU A 137 1.66 3.42 9.28
N ASN A 138 2.20 2.94 10.40
CA ASN A 138 2.28 1.50 10.67
C ASN A 138 1.03 1.06 11.46
N PRO A 139 0.32 -0.01 11.03
CA PRO A 139 -0.87 -0.49 11.73
C PRO A 139 -0.65 -0.80 13.22
N PHE A 140 0.49 -1.36 13.59
CA PHE A 140 0.80 -1.66 15.00
C PHE A 140 0.89 -0.40 15.85
N ASP A 141 1.59 0.62 15.35
CA ASP A 141 1.77 1.89 16.09
C ASP A 141 0.44 2.63 16.23
N LEU A 142 -0.38 2.65 15.17
CA LEU A 142 -1.71 3.26 15.22
C LEU A 142 -2.62 2.65 16.27
N LEU A 143 -2.49 1.34 16.50
CA LEU A 143 -3.30 0.59 17.44
C LEU A 143 -2.67 0.46 18.83
N GLY A 144 -1.47 1.00 19.04
CA GLY A 144 -0.72 0.85 20.27
C GLY A 144 -0.32 -0.60 20.58
N LEU A 145 -0.11 -1.40 19.54
CA LEU A 145 0.27 -2.82 19.63
C LEU A 145 1.78 -2.99 19.48
N PRO A 146 2.38 -3.99 20.15
CA PRO A 146 3.77 -4.35 19.88
C PRO A 146 3.90 -4.86 18.45
N ARG A 147 4.97 -4.45 17.77
CA ARG A 147 5.25 -4.90 16.40
C ARG A 147 5.60 -6.39 16.38
N ALA A 148 5.01 -7.10 15.48
CA ALA A 148 5.27 -8.51 15.24
C ALA A 148 6.13 -8.73 14.01
#